data_916c29766c54eed4e28b8628be645adf
#
_entry.id   916c29766c54eed4e28b8628be645adf
#
_cell.length_a   1.000
_cell.length_b   1.000
_cell.length_c   1.000
_cell.angle_alpha   90.00
_cell.angle_beta   90.00
_cell.angle_gamma   90.00
#
_symmetry.space_group_name_H-M   'P 1'
#
loop_
_entity.id
_entity.type
_entity.pdbx_description
1 polymer ?
#
loop_
_entity_poly.entity_id
_entity_poly.type
_entity_poly.pdbx_seq_one_letter_code
_entity_poly.pdbx_strand_id
1 'polypeptide(L)'
;GWTYAKVLLTHERTNIAGVPRGKRRLKALKRIAGETQDGFGATMRENASFRQRLAEIEIELQALEYSELRTLAALSVGKAPGPESSILKIVGTELAQKMDEMFVELAGYNCLPFVPEQFESGFDGDAIGPGDSASAALTYFNNRKLSIFGGSNEIQRNIITKAVLGL
;
A
#
# COMPACT_ATOMS: atom_id res chain seq x y z
N GLY A 1 -21.99 -19.34 13.59
CA GLY A 1 -20.89 -19.13 12.64
C GLY A 1 -20.71 -17.66 12.23
N TRP A 2 -21.77 -17.00 11.73
CA TRP A 2 -21.66 -15.63 11.16
C TRP A 2 -21.25 -14.57 12.20
N THR A 3 -21.71 -14.67 13.43
CA THR A 3 -21.33 -13.75 14.52
C THR A 3 -19.83 -13.80 14.80
N TYR A 4 -19.23 -14.99 14.84
CA TYR A 4 -17.77 -15.16 15.03
C TYR A 4 -16.98 -14.60 13.85
N ALA A 5 -17.45 -14.83 12.63
CA ALA A 5 -16.84 -14.27 11.43
C ALA A 5 -16.81 -12.73 11.45
N LYS A 6 -17.92 -12.10 11.90
CA LYS A 6 -17.98 -10.63 12.03
C LYS A 6 -16.97 -10.09 13.06
N VAL A 7 -16.85 -10.75 14.22
CA VAL A 7 -15.88 -10.36 15.26
C VAL A 7 -14.45 -10.49 14.73
N LEU A 8 -14.12 -11.60 14.08
CA LEU A 8 -12.80 -11.82 13.48
C LEU A 8 -12.47 -10.75 12.45
N LEU A 9 -13.38 -10.49 11.50
CA LEU A 9 -13.22 -9.46 10.48
C LEU A 9 -13.03 -8.06 11.08
N THR A 10 -13.64 -7.76 12.23
CA THR A 10 -13.49 -6.48 12.90
C THR A 10 -12.08 -6.31 13.45
N HIS A 11 -11.51 -7.34 14.06
CA HIS A 11 -10.13 -7.33 14.54
C HIS A 11 -9.10 -7.33 13.40
N GLU A 12 -9.37 -8.07 12.33
CA GLU A 12 -8.48 -8.13 11.16
C GLU A 12 -8.34 -6.78 10.47
N ARG A 13 -9.39 -5.95 10.46
CA ARG A 13 -9.38 -4.61 9.85
C ARG A 13 -8.38 -3.66 10.48
N THR A 14 -8.04 -3.80 11.75
CA THR A 14 -7.04 -2.94 12.42
C THR A 14 -5.62 -3.17 11.89
N ASN A 15 -5.32 -4.36 11.37
CA ASN A 15 -4.02 -4.70 10.78
C ASN A 15 -3.93 -4.40 9.27
N ILE A 16 -5.07 -4.14 8.61
CA ILE A 16 -5.14 -3.94 7.15
C ILE A 16 -4.56 -2.58 6.73
N ALA A 17 -4.51 -1.59 7.62
CA ALA A 17 -3.91 -0.28 7.34
C ALA A 17 -2.47 -0.42 6.81
N GLY A 18 -1.71 -1.38 7.33
CA GLY A 18 -0.40 -1.75 6.82
C GLY A 18 0.66 -0.65 6.95
N VAL A 19 0.51 0.29 7.89
CA VAL A 19 1.40 1.45 8.07
C VAL A 19 2.87 1.05 8.15
N PRO A 20 3.31 0.05 8.93
CA PRO A 20 4.72 -0.34 8.97
C PRO A 20 5.26 -0.81 7.62
N ARG A 21 4.43 -1.53 6.84
CA ARG A 21 4.77 -1.93 5.47
C ARG A 21 4.86 -0.72 4.55
N GLY A 22 3.90 0.20 4.64
CA GLY A 22 3.88 1.46 3.90
C GLY A 22 5.14 2.28 4.12
N LYS A 23 5.56 2.45 5.37
CA LYS A 23 6.81 3.15 5.71
C LYS A 23 8.06 2.52 5.09
N ARG A 24 8.18 1.18 5.15
CA ARG A 24 9.29 0.49 4.50
C ARG A 24 9.28 0.70 2.99
N ARG A 25 8.12 0.61 2.36
CA ARG A 25 7.95 0.81 0.92
C ARG A 25 8.25 2.24 0.50
N LEU A 26 7.78 3.24 1.25
CA LEU A 26 8.08 4.65 1.01
C LEU A 26 9.60 4.90 1.08
N LYS A 27 10.28 4.32 2.07
CA LYS A 27 11.75 4.40 2.16
C LYS A 27 12.43 3.78 0.94
N ALA A 28 11.96 2.64 0.45
CA ALA A 28 12.47 1.99 -0.75
C ALA A 28 12.22 2.85 -2.01
N LEU A 29 11.02 3.41 -2.18
CA LEU A 29 10.70 4.34 -3.27
C LEU A 29 11.66 5.53 -3.30
N LYS A 30 11.90 6.18 -2.15
CA LYS A 30 12.83 7.30 -2.03
C LYS A 30 14.26 6.92 -2.43
N ARG A 31 14.71 5.74 -2.05
CA ARG A 31 16.05 5.24 -2.39
C ARG A 31 16.15 4.96 -3.89
N ILE A 32 15.25 4.15 -4.44
CA ILE A 32 15.28 3.75 -5.85
C ILE A 32 15.12 4.98 -6.76
N ALA A 33 14.24 5.92 -6.41
CA ALA A 33 14.08 7.16 -7.17
C ALA A 33 15.35 8.03 -7.21
N GLY A 34 16.22 7.94 -6.19
CA GLY A 34 17.53 8.61 -6.19
C GLY A 34 18.58 7.90 -7.05
N GLU A 35 18.35 6.61 -7.36
CA GLU A 35 19.26 5.77 -8.15
C GLU A 35 18.81 5.65 -9.63
N THR A 36 17.53 5.95 -9.92
CA THR A 36 16.93 5.83 -11.26
C THR A 36 16.98 7.16 -12.01
N GLN A 37 17.47 7.15 -13.27
CA GLN A 37 17.49 8.32 -14.16
C GLN A 37 16.11 8.55 -14.78
N ASP A 38 15.75 9.82 -14.97
CA ASP A 38 14.47 10.23 -15.60
C ASP A 38 14.50 10.26 -17.14
N GLY A 39 15.64 9.89 -17.74
CA GLY A 39 15.86 9.94 -19.18
C GLY A 39 16.37 11.31 -19.71
N PHE A 40 16.41 12.34 -18.87
CA PHE A 40 16.93 13.68 -19.21
C PHE A 40 18.22 14.03 -18.45
N GLY A 41 18.77 13.07 -17.70
CA GLY A 41 20.03 13.23 -16.97
C GLY A 41 19.86 13.63 -15.50
N ALA A 42 18.63 13.82 -15.03
CA ALA A 42 18.30 13.99 -13.62
C ALA A 42 17.83 12.67 -13.01
N THR A 43 17.79 12.56 -11.69
CA THR A 43 17.20 11.41 -11.02
C THR A 43 15.67 11.55 -10.97
N MET A 44 14.95 10.43 -10.88
CA MET A 44 13.49 10.43 -10.69
C MET A 44 13.10 11.19 -9.40
N ARG A 45 13.98 11.24 -8.41
CA ARG A 45 13.78 12.01 -7.19
C ARG A 45 13.77 13.52 -7.43
N GLU A 46 14.44 14.01 -8.47
CA GLU A 46 14.48 15.42 -8.88
C GLU A 46 13.33 15.78 -9.81
N ASN A 47 12.70 14.78 -10.47
CA ASN A 47 11.53 14.98 -11.29
C ASN A 47 10.37 15.57 -10.47
N ALA A 48 9.87 16.74 -10.88
CA ALA A 48 8.88 17.49 -10.09
C ALA A 48 7.57 16.73 -9.90
N SER A 49 7.05 16.07 -10.94
CA SER A 49 5.80 15.29 -10.86
C SER A 49 5.93 14.06 -9.97
N PHE A 50 7.04 13.33 -10.11
CA PHE A 50 7.30 12.16 -9.27
C PHE A 50 7.45 12.56 -7.80
N ARG A 51 8.20 13.62 -7.53
CA ARG A 51 8.42 14.15 -6.18
C ARG A 51 7.13 14.64 -5.53
N GLN A 52 6.24 15.29 -6.28
CA GLN A 52 4.93 15.71 -5.78
C GLN A 52 4.11 14.51 -5.32
N ARG A 53 3.95 13.46 -6.15
CA ARG A 53 3.20 12.25 -5.80
C ARG A 53 3.82 11.50 -4.62
N LEU A 54 5.15 11.49 -4.54
CA LEU A 54 5.86 10.90 -3.41
C LEU A 54 5.55 11.65 -2.09
N ALA A 55 5.50 12.98 -2.14
CA ALA A 55 5.13 13.80 -0.98
C ALA A 55 3.66 13.60 -0.58
N GLU A 56 2.74 13.51 -1.54
CA GLU A 56 1.32 13.21 -1.29
C GLU A 56 1.16 11.87 -0.57
N ILE A 57 1.84 10.82 -1.03
CA ILE A 57 1.83 9.49 -0.38
C ILE A 57 2.40 9.59 1.05
N GLU A 58 3.47 10.34 1.26
CA GLU A 58 4.08 10.51 2.58
C GLU A 58 3.11 11.19 3.57
N ILE A 59 2.43 12.25 3.13
CA ILE A 59 1.43 12.96 3.92
C ILE A 59 0.24 12.04 4.25
N GLU A 60 -0.30 11.34 3.24
CA GLU A 60 -1.42 10.41 3.44
C GLU A 60 -1.04 9.26 4.38
N LEU A 61 0.18 8.72 4.25
CA LEU A 61 0.68 7.64 5.12
C LEU A 61 0.85 8.12 6.57
N GLN A 62 1.30 9.35 6.77
CA GLN A 62 1.41 9.94 8.09
C GLN A 62 0.04 10.16 8.73
N ALA A 63 -0.93 10.66 7.98
CA ALA A 63 -2.32 10.81 8.44
C ALA A 63 -2.96 9.46 8.78
N LEU A 64 -2.69 8.42 7.98
CA LEU A 64 -3.13 7.05 8.24
C LEU A 64 -2.52 6.50 9.54
N GLU A 65 -1.23 6.75 9.79
CA GLU A 65 -0.55 6.32 11.03
C GLU A 65 -1.21 6.94 12.27
N TYR A 66 -1.47 8.25 12.27
CA TYR A 66 -2.15 8.88 13.41
C TYR A 66 -3.57 8.34 13.60
N SER A 67 -4.27 8.03 12.51
CA SER A 67 -5.60 7.42 12.58
C SER A 67 -5.55 6.00 13.16
N GLU A 68 -4.55 5.19 12.76
CA GLU A 68 -4.30 3.85 13.32
C GLU A 68 -3.97 3.93 14.81
N LEU A 69 -3.06 4.83 15.21
CA LEU A 69 -2.68 5.03 16.62
C LEU A 69 -3.87 5.47 17.48
N ARG A 70 -4.74 6.35 16.99
CA ARG A 70 -5.98 6.74 17.69
C ARG A 70 -6.92 5.56 17.88
N THR A 71 -7.07 4.72 16.86
CA THR A 71 -7.90 3.51 16.95
C THR A 71 -7.33 2.53 17.96
N LEU A 72 -6.01 2.29 17.93
CA LEU A 72 -5.33 1.42 18.91
C LEU A 72 -5.43 1.96 20.33
N ALA A 73 -5.29 3.26 20.53
CA ALA A 73 -5.47 3.89 21.84
C ALA A 73 -6.91 3.72 22.37
N ALA A 74 -7.92 3.82 21.51
CA ALA A 74 -9.30 3.58 21.89
C ALA A 74 -9.55 2.11 22.29
N LEU A 75 -8.96 1.17 21.54
CA LEU A 75 -9.03 -0.26 21.85
C LEU A 75 -8.35 -0.60 23.19
N SER A 76 -7.22 0.05 23.51
CA SER A 76 -6.47 -0.21 24.75
C SER A 76 -7.24 0.15 26.02
N VAL A 77 -8.22 1.06 25.92
CA VAL A 77 -9.14 1.41 27.03
C VAL A 77 -10.49 0.70 26.94
N GLY A 78 -10.57 -0.39 26.17
CA GLY A 78 -11.74 -1.27 26.09
C GLY A 78 -12.87 -0.78 25.18
N LYS A 79 -12.65 0.24 24.34
CA LYS A 79 -13.63 0.65 23.34
C LYS A 79 -13.68 -0.37 22.19
N ALA A 80 -14.87 -0.72 21.73
CA ALA A 80 -15.01 -1.56 20.54
C ALA A 80 -14.54 -0.80 19.28
N PRO A 81 -13.99 -1.52 18.27
CA PRO A 81 -13.66 -0.91 16.98
C PRO A 81 -14.92 -0.33 16.32
N GLY A 82 -14.84 0.93 15.91
CA GLY A 82 -15.91 1.62 15.22
C GLY A 82 -15.73 1.64 13.69
N PRO A 83 -16.51 2.48 12.99
CA PRO A 83 -16.44 2.61 11.52
C PRO A 83 -15.10 3.15 11.03
N GLU A 84 -14.27 3.75 11.89
CA GLU A 84 -12.92 4.19 11.58
C GLU A 84 -12.01 3.06 11.09
N SER A 85 -12.24 1.83 11.54
CA SER A 85 -11.52 0.64 11.02
C SER A 85 -11.74 0.43 9.52
N SER A 86 -12.92 0.78 9.02
CA SER A 86 -13.22 0.76 7.59
C SER A 86 -12.48 1.86 6.81
N ILE A 87 -12.28 3.03 7.42
CA ILE A 87 -11.48 4.12 6.83
C ILE A 87 -10.01 3.66 6.72
N LEU A 88 -9.47 3.06 7.78
CA LEU A 88 -8.09 2.54 7.77
C LEU A 88 -7.88 1.52 6.64
N LYS A 89 -8.86 0.63 6.42
CA LYS A 89 -8.80 -0.35 5.32
C LYS A 89 -8.81 0.32 3.95
N ILE A 90 -9.72 1.24 3.71
CA ILE A 90 -9.83 1.94 2.42
C ILE A 90 -8.52 2.67 2.11
N VAL A 91 -8.11 3.57 2.99
CA VAL A 91 -6.92 4.40 2.78
C VAL A 91 -5.65 3.57 2.68
N GLY A 92 -5.47 2.57 3.56
CA GLY A 92 -4.29 1.70 3.54
C GLY A 92 -4.16 0.91 2.24
N THR A 93 -5.26 0.39 1.69
CA THR A 93 -5.24 -0.36 0.43
C THR A 93 -5.03 0.55 -0.79
N GLU A 94 -5.63 1.74 -0.80
CA GLU A 94 -5.44 2.73 -1.87
C GLU A 94 -3.99 3.28 -1.88
N LEU A 95 -3.41 3.57 -0.71
CA LEU A 95 -1.99 3.94 -0.59
C LEU A 95 -1.04 2.85 -1.08
N ALA A 96 -1.31 1.58 -0.72
CA ALA A 96 -0.51 0.47 -1.19
C ALA A 96 -0.51 0.39 -2.73
N GLN A 97 -1.66 0.58 -3.36
CA GLN A 97 -1.80 0.56 -4.81
C GLN A 97 -1.12 1.77 -5.48
N LYS A 98 -1.21 2.98 -4.90
CA LYS A 98 -0.47 4.16 -5.36
C LYS A 98 1.05 3.93 -5.33
N MET A 99 1.55 3.29 -4.26
CA MET A 99 2.98 2.93 -4.16
C MET A 99 3.38 1.89 -5.21
N ASP A 100 2.52 0.91 -5.51
CA ASP A 100 2.78 -0.08 -6.55
C ASP A 100 2.92 0.59 -7.93
N GLU A 101 2.08 1.56 -8.25
CA GLU A 101 2.17 2.35 -9.47
C GLU A 101 3.51 3.09 -9.59
N MET A 102 3.98 3.69 -8.50
CA MET A 102 5.28 4.37 -8.48
C MET A 102 6.46 3.40 -8.63
N PHE A 103 6.38 2.19 -8.08
CA PHE A 103 7.41 1.16 -8.31
C PHE A 103 7.46 0.72 -9.77
N VAL A 104 6.31 0.54 -10.41
CA VAL A 104 6.24 0.22 -11.84
C VAL A 104 6.82 1.35 -12.69
N GLU A 105 6.55 2.60 -12.35
CA GLU A 105 7.12 3.77 -13.03
C GLU A 105 8.64 3.82 -12.90
N LEU A 106 9.19 3.58 -11.71
CA LEU A 106 10.64 3.51 -11.48
C LEU A 106 11.30 2.35 -12.25
N ALA A 107 10.63 1.21 -12.32
CA ALA A 107 11.13 0.05 -13.07
C ALA A 107 11.07 0.28 -14.59
N GLY A 108 10.11 1.10 -15.06
CA GLY A 108 9.91 1.36 -16.48
C GLY A 108 9.74 0.07 -17.28
N TYR A 109 10.38 -0.02 -18.45
CA TYR A 109 10.33 -1.23 -19.31
C TYR A 109 10.99 -2.45 -18.68
N ASN A 110 11.82 -2.30 -17.66
CA ASN A 110 12.49 -3.42 -16.98
C ASN A 110 11.52 -4.32 -16.20
N CYS A 111 10.31 -3.87 -15.90
CA CYS A 111 9.29 -4.70 -15.25
C CYS A 111 8.41 -5.52 -16.21
N LEU A 112 8.58 -5.37 -17.52
CA LEU A 112 7.77 -6.08 -18.52
C LEU A 112 8.18 -7.54 -18.74
N PRO A 113 9.49 -7.88 -18.79
CA PRO A 113 9.89 -9.28 -18.91
C PRO A 113 9.47 -10.09 -17.68
N PHE A 114 8.88 -11.26 -17.92
CA PHE A 114 8.60 -12.23 -16.87
C PHE A 114 9.67 -13.32 -16.92
N VAL A 115 10.58 -13.30 -15.95
CA VAL A 115 11.68 -14.24 -15.80
C VAL A 115 11.52 -14.96 -14.47
N PRO A 116 10.80 -16.11 -14.44
CA PRO A 116 10.50 -16.83 -13.19
C PRO A 116 11.74 -17.24 -12.42
N GLU A 117 12.83 -17.53 -13.14
CA GLU A 117 14.09 -17.97 -12.57
C GLU A 117 14.68 -16.95 -11.58
N GLN A 118 14.41 -15.67 -11.76
CA GLN A 118 14.87 -14.62 -10.83
C GLN A 118 14.27 -14.72 -9.42
N PHE A 119 13.19 -15.51 -9.25
CA PHE A 119 12.54 -15.74 -7.96
C PHE A 119 12.98 -17.06 -7.32
N GLU A 120 13.81 -17.83 -7.98
CA GLU A 120 14.34 -19.09 -7.45
C GLU A 120 15.53 -18.84 -6.53
N SER A 121 15.63 -19.69 -5.49
CA SER A 121 16.77 -19.62 -4.58
C SER A 121 18.05 -20.05 -5.31
N GLY A 122 19.06 -19.20 -5.27
CA GLY A 122 20.34 -19.46 -5.93
C GLY A 122 20.44 -18.97 -7.38
N PHE A 123 19.50 -18.16 -7.84
CA PHE A 123 19.64 -17.47 -9.12
C PHE A 123 20.93 -16.62 -9.13
N ASP A 124 21.78 -16.88 -10.12
CA ASP A 124 23.10 -16.23 -10.32
C ASP A 124 23.18 -15.45 -11.65
N GLY A 125 22.05 -15.32 -12.37
CA GLY A 125 21.96 -14.56 -13.60
C GLY A 125 21.89 -13.03 -13.36
N ASP A 126 22.01 -12.28 -14.44
CA ASP A 126 21.90 -10.82 -14.41
C ASP A 126 20.48 -10.36 -14.02
N ALA A 127 20.39 -9.46 -13.05
CA ALA A 127 19.12 -8.82 -12.70
C ALA A 127 18.65 -7.91 -13.82
N ILE A 128 17.35 -7.96 -14.14
CA ILE A 128 16.74 -7.05 -15.10
C ILE A 128 16.36 -5.74 -14.41
N GLY A 129 17.04 -4.65 -14.79
CA GLY A 129 16.77 -3.31 -14.28
C GLY A 129 17.24 -3.05 -12.86
N PRO A 130 16.99 -1.84 -12.35
CA PRO A 130 17.44 -1.42 -11.02
C PRO A 130 16.58 -2.03 -9.91
N GLY A 131 17.22 -2.42 -8.80
CA GLY A 131 16.56 -2.83 -7.58
C GLY A 131 15.55 -3.97 -7.76
N ASP A 132 14.31 -3.74 -7.31
CA ASP A 132 13.23 -4.74 -7.33
C ASP A 132 12.39 -4.70 -8.62
N SER A 133 12.94 -4.26 -9.76
CA SER A 133 12.23 -4.10 -11.04
C SER A 133 11.48 -5.36 -11.48
N ALA A 134 12.10 -6.53 -11.34
CA ALA A 134 11.49 -7.81 -11.72
C ALA A 134 10.18 -8.10 -10.97
N SER A 135 10.05 -7.65 -9.73
CA SER A 135 8.86 -7.88 -8.90
C SER A 135 7.80 -6.77 -9.02
N ALA A 136 8.14 -5.62 -9.62
CA ALA A 136 7.27 -4.44 -9.61
C ALA A 136 5.92 -4.69 -10.28
N ALA A 137 5.91 -5.21 -11.52
CA ALA A 137 4.67 -5.50 -12.25
C ALA A 137 3.88 -6.64 -11.58
N LEU A 138 4.54 -7.69 -11.11
CA LEU A 138 3.89 -8.80 -10.41
C LEU A 138 3.19 -8.31 -9.14
N THR A 139 3.85 -7.47 -8.36
CA THR A 139 3.29 -6.87 -7.14
C THR A 139 2.12 -5.96 -7.47
N TYR A 140 2.26 -5.10 -8.47
CA TYR A 140 1.20 -4.23 -8.96
C TYR A 140 -0.07 -5.00 -9.32
N PHE A 141 0.03 -6.03 -10.18
CA PHE A 141 -1.12 -6.83 -10.58
C PHE A 141 -1.71 -7.62 -9.41
N ASN A 142 -0.89 -8.24 -8.59
CA ASN A 142 -1.36 -9.01 -7.44
C ASN A 142 -2.09 -8.11 -6.42
N ASN A 143 -1.63 -6.90 -6.22
CA ASN A 143 -2.20 -5.99 -5.22
C ASN A 143 -3.48 -5.26 -5.67
N ARG A 144 -3.91 -5.40 -6.95
CA ARG A 144 -5.26 -4.93 -7.36
C ARG A 144 -6.38 -5.55 -6.52
N LYS A 145 -6.17 -6.75 -5.99
CA LYS A 145 -7.12 -7.42 -5.08
C LYS A 145 -7.23 -6.77 -3.70
N LEU A 146 -6.29 -5.90 -3.28
CA LEU A 146 -6.31 -5.27 -1.94
C LEU A 146 -7.59 -4.48 -1.68
N SER A 147 -8.14 -3.83 -2.69
CA SER A 147 -9.42 -3.11 -2.59
C SER A 147 -10.65 -4.02 -2.59
N ILE A 148 -10.48 -5.33 -2.82
CA ILE A 148 -11.57 -6.30 -2.95
C ILE A 148 -11.67 -7.21 -1.72
N PHE A 149 -10.60 -7.88 -1.34
CA PHE A 149 -10.63 -8.84 -0.24
C PHE A 149 -10.66 -8.18 1.15
N GLY A 150 -11.07 -8.92 2.17
CA GLY A 150 -11.33 -8.36 3.50
C GLY A 150 -12.57 -7.44 3.55
N GLY A 151 -13.47 -7.59 2.56
CA GLY A 151 -14.60 -6.69 2.29
C GLY A 151 -14.19 -5.56 1.35
N SER A 152 -14.86 -5.45 0.20
CA SER A 152 -14.47 -4.46 -0.81
C SER A 152 -14.56 -3.01 -0.27
N ASN A 153 -13.83 -2.10 -0.90
CA ASN A 153 -13.83 -0.69 -0.49
C ASN A 153 -15.24 -0.09 -0.55
N GLU A 154 -16.11 -0.55 -1.45
CA GLU A 154 -17.53 -0.17 -1.56
C GLU A 154 -18.31 -0.64 -0.32
N ILE A 155 -18.11 -1.89 0.09
CA ILE A 155 -18.72 -2.42 1.32
C ILE A 155 -18.23 -1.67 2.55
N GLN A 156 -16.97 -1.29 2.61
CA GLN A 156 -16.44 -0.48 3.71
C GLN A 156 -17.10 0.90 3.75
N ARG A 157 -17.31 1.55 2.60
CA ARG A 157 -18.05 2.82 2.51
C ARG A 157 -19.50 2.66 2.98
N ASN A 158 -20.16 1.58 2.60
CA ASN A 158 -21.52 1.29 3.07
C ASN A 158 -21.59 1.08 4.60
N ILE A 159 -20.56 0.44 5.19
CA ILE A 159 -20.46 0.28 6.65
C ILE A 159 -20.34 1.63 7.33
N ILE A 160 -19.48 2.52 6.81
CA ILE A 160 -19.31 3.88 7.34
C ILE A 160 -20.63 4.65 7.25
N THR A 161 -21.28 4.62 6.07
CA THR A 161 -22.54 5.32 5.83
C THR A 161 -23.62 4.89 6.81
N LYS A 162 -23.80 3.59 6.99
CA LYS A 162 -24.78 3.06 7.95
C LYS A 162 -24.46 3.43 9.40
N ALA A 163 -23.20 3.36 9.78
CA ALA A 163 -22.79 3.63 11.16
C ALA A 163 -22.82 5.11 11.53
N VAL A 164 -22.53 6.00 10.59
CA VAL A 164 -22.37 7.45 10.83
C VAL A 164 -23.63 8.23 10.45
N LEU A 165 -24.28 7.88 9.34
CA LEU A 165 -25.45 8.60 8.80
C LEU A 165 -26.77 7.92 9.14
N GLY A 166 -26.78 6.68 9.62
CA GLY A 166 -28.00 5.92 9.94
C GLY A 166 -28.83 5.52 8.71
N LEU A 167 -28.20 5.46 7.52
CA LEU A 167 -28.85 5.09 6.25
C LEU A 167 -28.79 3.60 5.98
#